data_f3c05ad2c4d8d42bf973377308e59ad3
#
_entry.id   f3c05ad2c4d8d42bf973377308e59ad3
#
_cell.length_a   1.000
_cell.length_b   1.000
_cell.length_c   1.000
_cell.angle_alpha   90.00
_cell.angle_beta   90.00
_cell.angle_gamma   90.00
#
_symmetry.space_group_name_H-M   'P 1'
#
loop_
_entity.id
_entity.type
_entity.pdbx_description
1 polymer ?
#
loop_
_entity_poly.entity_id
_entity_poly.type
_entity_poly.pdbx_seq_one_letter_code
_entity_poly.pdbx_strand_id
1 'polypeptide(L)'
;MRRTVRLSLVLILLAAPAIIVAQCANSAAGTAADALATKFDTHQFVLIGSTHGDEKIETFLRCLISRPAFKQRATDIVVEWASSNPTNQRLIDRYVLNLEEVRADDLTPIWFDTDYPIMWATLPQVRQFLDALREVNKTLPAAKRIRLVGGNDPTDWSKVKVTEDLAPYPFKTNFMQHLLIEHIAKIPGNKTLVVYGDAHIRLQRSTFMGEVEMTVGRANLYIVGRIGELRPDERAYLTAAGGDPNKPFFVDARQFPTNLPWPGSLKVNLEEKSARLADYIDGFVYLGPEQDRDLTGSIPLSEAQKQELARRNSINSDPQRSMRARFQHRDQWFRAHPNDVPARP
;
A
#
# COMPACT_ATOMS: atom_id res chain seq x y z
N MET A 1 -23.17 1.51 39.20
CA MET A 1 -22.13 2.28 38.50
C MET A 1 -21.37 1.52 37.41
N ARG A 2 -21.62 0.23 37.08
CA ARG A 2 -20.84 -0.54 36.06
C ARG A 2 -21.46 -0.55 34.66
N ARG A 3 -22.65 -0.06 34.41
CA ARG A 3 -23.29 -0.07 33.06
C ARG A 3 -23.03 1.18 32.22
N THR A 4 -22.69 2.32 32.83
CA THR A 4 -22.48 3.58 32.13
C THR A 4 -21.09 3.67 31.44
N VAL A 5 -20.07 3.00 31.98
CA VAL A 5 -18.70 3.03 31.42
C VAL A 5 -18.60 2.24 30.11
N ARG A 6 -19.40 1.16 29.94
CA ARG A 6 -19.34 0.36 28.67
C ARG A 6 -20.00 1.06 27.47
N LEU A 7 -20.97 1.93 27.69
CA LEU A 7 -21.60 2.68 26.60
C LEU A 7 -20.68 3.78 26.06
N SER A 8 -19.86 4.41 26.91
CA SER A 8 -18.91 5.45 26.49
C SER A 8 -17.77 4.91 25.65
N LEU A 9 -17.29 3.70 25.92
CA LEU A 9 -16.21 3.09 25.13
C LEU A 9 -16.67 2.69 23.72
N VAL A 10 -17.91 2.22 23.58
CA VAL A 10 -18.48 1.84 22.27
C VAL A 10 -18.73 3.08 21.40
N LEU A 11 -19.13 4.19 21.98
CA LEU A 11 -19.32 5.46 21.25
C LEU A 11 -18.00 6.05 20.74
N ILE A 12 -16.90 5.90 21.47
CA ILE A 12 -15.56 6.39 21.05
C ILE A 12 -15.03 5.58 19.87
N LEU A 13 -15.23 4.27 19.84
CA LEU A 13 -14.79 3.40 18.74
C LEU A 13 -15.56 3.64 17.43
N LEU A 14 -16.83 4.03 17.50
CA LEU A 14 -17.64 4.35 16.31
C LEU A 14 -17.38 5.77 15.77
N ALA A 15 -16.84 6.67 16.58
CA ALA A 15 -16.57 8.05 16.17
C ALA A 15 -15.22 8.23 15.43
N ALA A 16 -14.25 7.32 15.60
CA ALA A 16 -12.90 7.47 15.07
C ALA A 16 -12.83 7.61 13.52
N PRO A 17 -13.52 6.81 12.71
CA PRO A 17 -13.50 6.98 11.25
C PRO A 17 -14.16 8.28 10.78
N ALA A 18 -15.24 8.71 11.42
CA ALA A 18 -15.93 9.95 11.08
C ALA A 18 -15.08 11.19 11.40
N ILE A 19 -14.27 11.15 12.45
CA ILE A 19 -13.35 12.24 12.83
C ILE A 19 -12.23 12.40 11.81
N ILE A 20 -11.63 11.31 11.31
CA ILE A 20 -10.56 11.35 10.30
C ILE A 20 -11.07 11.95 8.99
N VAL A 21 -12.25 11.55 8.53
CA VAL A 21 -12.88 12.08 7.31
C VAL A 21 -13.15 13.59 7.45
N ALA A 22 -13.64 14.03 8.60
CA ALA A 22 -13.92 15.44 8.85
C ALA A 22 -12.63 16.29 8.92
N GLN A 23 -11.56 15.77 9.53
CA GLN A 23 -10.27 16.46 9.60
C GLN A 23 -9.58 16.55 8.23
N CYS A 24 -9.79 15.57 7.34
CA CYS A 24 -9.25 15.56 6.00
C CYS A 24 -9.95 16.57 5.08
N ALA A 25 -11.26 16.80 5.24
CA ALA A 25 -12.11 17.48 4.25
C ALA A 25 -11.59 18.88 3.84
N ASN A 26 -11.12 19.67 4.80
CA ASN A 26 -10.68 21.06 4.57
C ASN A 26 -9.19 21.26 4.94
N SER A 27 -8.39 20.19 4.92
CA SER A 27 -6.98 20.26 5.27
C SER A 27 -6.08 20.36 4.03
N ALA A 28 -4.84 20.78 4.24
CA ALA A 28 -3.81 20.75 3.19
C ALA A 28 -3.57 19.32 2.66
N ALA A 29 -3.66 18.31 3.54
CA ALA A 29 -3.60 16.91 3.15
C ALA A 29 -4.78 16.52 2.23
N GLY A 30 -5.97 17.03 2.49
CA GLY A 30 -7.14 16.83 1.62
C GLY A 30 -6.94 17.44 0.23
N THR A 31 -6.40 18.66 0.15
CA THR A 31 -6.04 19.29 -1.12
C THR A 31 -5.01 18.47 -1.90
N ALA A 32 -3.96 18.00 -1.21
CA ALA A 32 -2.95 17.14 -1.81
C ALA A 32 -3.55 15.80 -2.30
N ALA A 33 -4.46 15.22 -1.55
CA ALA A 33 -5.15 13.99 -1.90
C ALA A 33 -6.07 14.17 -3.12
N ASP A 34 -6.79 15.29 -3.22
CA ASP A 34 -7.62 15.59 -4.39
C ASP A 34 -6.76 15.78 -5.65
N ALA A 35 -5.65 16.52 -5.55
CA ALA A 35 -4.72 16.71 -6.65
C ALA A 35 -4.13 15.39 -7.14
N LEU A 36 -3.78 14.47 -6.21
CA LEU A 36 -3.32 13.14 -6.56
C LEU A 36 -4.40 12.30 -7.22
N ALA A 37 -5.64 12.35 -6.72
CA ALA A 37 -6.75 11.60 -7.28
C ALA A 37 -7.06 11.98 -8.75
N THR A 38 -6.76 13.21 -9.18
CA THR A 38 -6.92 13.61 -10.60
C THR A 38 -5.99 12.84 -11.55
N LYS A 39 -4.91 12.24 -11.05
CA LYS A 39 -3.98 11.47 -11.90
C LYS A 39 -4.63 10.22 -12.50
N PHE A 40 -5.69 9.72 -11.89
CA PHE A 40 -6.51 8.65 -12.47
C PHE A 40 -7.25 9.05 -13.73
N ASP A 41 -7.41 10.34 -14.06
CA ASP A 41 -8.06 10.76 -15.29
C ASP A 41 -7.23 10.34 -16.52
N THR A 42 -5.91 10.31 -16.40
CA THR A 42 -4.98 10.02 -17.51
C THR A 42 -4.19 8.73 -17.34
N HIS A 43 -4.11 8.17 -16.13
CA HIS A 43 -3.30 6.97 -15.87
C HIS A 43 -4.18 5.84 -15.35
N GLN A 44 -3.80 4.60 -15.67
CA GLN A 44 -4.47 3.40 -15.16
C GLN A 44 -4.00 3.08 -13.74
N PHE A 45 -2.72 3.28 -13.48
CA PHE A 45 -2.10 3.00 -12.18
C PHE A 45 -1.54 4.28 -11.57
N VAL A 46 -1.91 4.53 -10.33
CA VAL A 46 -1.26 5.50 -9.45
C VAL A 46 -0.55 4.72 -8.35
N LEU A 47 0.78 4.83 -8.29
CA LEU A 47 1.60 4.08 -7.35
C LEU A 47 2.13 5.03 -6.29
N ILE A 48 1.97 4.69 -5.03
CA ILE A 48 2.47 5.49 -3.90
C ILE A 48 3.48 4.67 -3.12
N GLY A 49 4.69 5.21 -2.98
CA GLY A 49 5.69 4.69 -2.08
C GLY A 49 5.33 4.98 -0.62
N SER A 50 5.43 3.96 0.22
CA SER A 50 5.23 4.11 1.65
C SER A 50 6.48 3.69 2.43
N THR A 51 6.72 4.38 3.55
CA THR A 51 7.60 3.90 4.60
C THR A 51 6.74 3.13 5.57
N HIS A 52 7.02 1.85 5.76
CA HIS A 52 6.21 0.98 6.59
C HIS A 52 6.10 1.49 8.02
N GLY A 53 4.86 1.75 8.46
CA GLY A 53 4.55 2.25 9.80
C GLY A 53 4.71 3.76 9.98
N ASP A 54 4.96 4.54 8.91
CA ASP A 54 4.87 6.01 8.97
C ASP A 54 3.40 6.41 9.08
N GLU A 55 3.00 6.88 10.27
CA GLU A 55 1.61 7.26 10.57
C GLU A 55 1.09 8.37 9.65
N LYS A 56 1.96 9.25 9.15
CA LYS A 56 1.54 10.34 8.27
C LYS A 56 1.12 9.84 6.89
N ILE A 57 1.87 8.89 6.32
CA ILE A 57 1.49 8.31 5.03
C ILE A 57 0.23 7.47 5.18
N GLU A 58 0.10 6.71 6.26
CA GLU A 58 -1.10 5.90 6.53
C GLU A 58 -2.34 6.79 6.73
N THR A 59 -2.20 7.88 7.46
CA THR A 59 -3.28 8.88 7.62
C THR A 59 -3.62 9.55 6.29
N PHE A 60 -2.62 9.87 5.48
CA PHE A 60 -2.82 10.43 4.14
C PHE A 60 -3.56 9.45 3.22
N LEU A 61 -3.21 8.18 3.25
CA LEU A 61 -3.90 7.15 2.46
C LEU A 61 -5.37 7.00 2.87
N ARG A 62 -5.66 7.01 4.17
CA ARG A 62 -7.06 7.01 4.66
C ARG A 62 -7.81 8.28 4.24
N CYS A 63 -7.12 9.43 4.25
CA CYS A 63 -7.66 10.67 3.71
C CYS A 63 -7.96 10.53 2.21
N LEU A 64 -7.01 10.07 1.41
CA LEU A 64 -7.14 9.91 -0.05
C LEU A 64 -8.36 9.06 -0.43
N ILE A 65 -8.52 7.87 0.16
CA ILE A 65 -9.64 6.98 -0.16
C ILE A 65 -11.01 7.54 0.23
N SER A 66 -11.05 8.47 1.18
CA SER A 66 -12.29 9.12 1.62
C SER A 66 -12.73 10.26 0.66
N ARG A 67 -11.83 10.77 -0.20
CA ARG A 67 -12.11 11.93 -1.07
C ARG A 67 -13.12 11.60 -2.17
N PRO A 68 -14.08 12.49 -2.44
CA PRO A 68 -15.00 12.31 -3.57
C PRO A 68 -14.27 12.11 -4.90
N ALA A 69 -13.17 12.85 -5.13
CA ALA A 69 -12.35 12.74 -6.32
C ALA A 69 -11.78 11.33 -6.51
N PHE A 70 -11.32 10.67 -5.44
CA PHE A 70 -10.84 9.30 -5.46
C PHE A 70 -11.97 8.29 -5.70
N LYS A 71 -13.06 8.41 -4.92
CA LYS A 71 -14.23 7.52 -5.00
C LYS A 71 -14.90 7.47 -6.37
N GLN A 72 -14.81 8.56 -7.14
CA GLN A 72 -15.37 8.65 -8.48
C GLN A 72 -14.49 7.95 -9.53
N ARG A 73 -13.22 7.75 -9.26
CA ARG A 73 -12.21 7.32 -10.24
C ARG A 73 -11.65 5.93 -9.97
N ALA A 74 -11.22 5.67 -8.75
CA ALA A 74 -10.55 4.43 -8.40
C ALA A 74 -11.52 3.24 -8.35
N THR A 75 -11.07 2.09 -8.86
CA THR A 75 -11.81 0.83 -8.83
C THR A 75 -11.19 -0.16 -7.87
N ASP A 76 -9.85 -0.19 -7.79
CA ASP A 76 -9.11 -1.15 -6.99
C ASP A 76 -7.96 -0.47 -6.24
N ILE A 77 -7.57 -1.09 -5.14
CA ILE A 77 -6.39 -0.74 -4.36
C ILE A 77 -5.58 -2.01 -4.15
N VAL A 78 -4.31 -2.01 -4.56
CA VAL A 78 -3.36 -3.11 -4.30
C VAL A 78 -2.42 -2.69 -3.18
N VAL A 79 -2.26 -3.53 -2.16
CA VAL A 79 -1.44 -3.20 -0.99
C VAL A 79 -0.42 -4.30 -0.67
N GLU A 80 0.80 -3.91 -0.30
CA GLU A 80 1.87 -4.86 0.04
C GLU A 80 1.59 -5.65 1.32
N TRP A 81 0.89 -5.05 2.27
CA TRP A 81 0.67 -5.65 3.59
C TRP A 81 -0.46 -6.69 3.63
N ALA A 82 -1.12 -6.98 2.53
CA ALA A 82 -2.19 -7.98 2.47
C ALA A 82 -1.74 -9.19 1.65
N SER A 83 -1.90 -10.38 2.23
CA SER A 83 -1.66 -11.65 1.54
C SER A 83 -2.65 -11.85 0.40
N SER A 84 -2.13 -12.30 -0.73
CA SER A 84 -2.93 -12.67 -1.92
C SER A 84 -3.37 -14.13 -1.92
N ASN A 85 -3.13 -14.87 -0.85
CA ASN A 85 -3.70 -16.20 -0.70
C ASN A 85 -5.20 -16.16 -1.00
N PRO A 86 -5.74 -17.06 -1.84
CA PRO A 86 -7.16 -17.01 -2.27
C PRO A 86 -8.16 -17.00 -1.11
N THR A 87 -7.83 -17.62 0.02
CA THR A 87 -8.68 -17.60 1.22
C THR A 87 -8.69 -16.20 1.85
N ASN A 88 -7.53 -15.56 1.96
CA ASN A 88 -7.41 -14.21 2.50
C ASN A 88 -8.04 -13.17 1.56
N GLN A 89 -7.89 -13.33 0.24
CA GLN A 89 -8.54 -12.44 -0.73
C GLN A 89 -10.08 -12.54 -0.64
N ARG A 90 -10.63 -13.75 -0.51
CA ARG A 90 -12.09 -13.89 -0.28
C ARG A 90 -12.52 -13.25 1.03
N LEU A 91 -11.72 -13.32 2.07
CA LEU A 91 -11.99 -12.67 3.35
C LEU A 91 -11.98 -11.14 3.22
N ILE A 92 -11.02 -10.58 2.49
CA ILE A 92 -10.98 -9.15 2.14
C ILE A 92 -12.24 -8.74 1.40
N ASP A 93 -12.60 -9.47 0.34
CA ASP A 93 -13.78 -9.17 -0.49
C ASP A 93 -15.08 -9.24 0.35
N ARG A 94 -15.23 -10.23 1.22
CA ARG A 94 -16.36 -10.32 2.13
C ARG A 94 -16.46 -9.10 3.04
N TYR A 95 -15.35 -8.69 3.65
CA TYR A 95 -15.33 -7.61 4.62
C TYR A 95 -15.45 -6.23 3.96
N VAL A 96 -14.64 -5.96 2.94
CA VAL A 96 -14.50 -4.63 2.34
C VAL A 96 -15.53 -4.40 1.23
N LEU A 97 -15.72 -5.39 0.36
CA LEU A 97 -16.54 -5.24 -0.85
C LEU A 97 -18.00 -5.62 -0.60
N ASN A 98 -18.24 -6.78 0.02
CA ASN A 98 -19.59 -7.27 0.30
C ASN A 98 -20.17 -6.69 1.60
N LEU A 99 -19.35 -6.06 2.44
CA LEU A 99 -19.74 -5.44 3.70
C LEU A 99 -20.31 -6.44 4.73
N GLU A 100 -19.88 -7.70 4.64
CA GLU A 100 -20.30 -8.71 5.61
C GLU A 100 -19.74 -8.42 7.01
N GLU A 101 -20.46 -8.83 8.03
CA GLU A 101 -19.94 -8.77 9.39
C GLU A 101 -18.91 -9.88 9.60
N VAL A 102 -17.66 -9.48 9.86
CA VAL A 102 -16.52 -10.36 10.13
C VAL A 102 -15.93 -9.97 11.48
N ARG A 103 -15.65 -10.95 12.32
CA ARG A 103 -15.03 -10.69 13.63
C ARG A 103 -13.64 -10.10 13.42
N ALA A 104 -13.23 -9.21 14.32
CA ALA A 104 -11.93 -8.55 14.26
C ALA A 104 -10.75 -9.52 14.16
N ASP A 105 -10.80 -10.59 14.98
CA ASP A 105 -9.73 -11.59 15.05
C ASP A 105 -9.63 -12.43 13.75
N ASP A 106 -10.77 -12.66 13.09
CA ASP A 106 -10.84 -13.43 11.84
C ASP A 106 -10.18 -12.69 10.66
N LEU A 107 -9.93 -11.38 10.77
CA LEU A 107 -9.24 -10.59 9.74
C LEU A 107 -7.71 -10.69 9.85
N THR A 108 -7.18 -11.17 10.96
CA THR A 108 -5.72 -11.26 11.19
C THR A 108 -4.95 -11.96 10.07
N PRO A 109 -5.43 -13.08 9.48
CA PRO A 109 -4.70 -13.75 8.39
C PRO A 109 -4.38 -12.86 7.20
N ILE A 110 -5.17 -11.81 6.94
CA ILE A 110 -4.96 -10.90 5.81
C ILE A 110 -3.53 -10.32 5.81
N TRP A 111 -3.04 -9.88 6.97
CA TRP A 111 -1.69 -9.28 7.09
C TRP A 111 -0.69 -10.21 7.77
N PHE A 112 -1.16 -11.24 8.47
CA PHE A 112 -0.31 -12.20 9.13
C PHE A 112 0.27 -13.23 8.14
N ASP A 113 -0.47 -13.60 7.08
CA ASP A 113 -0.03 -14.58 6.07
C ASP A 113 0.76 -13.95 4.91
N THR A 114 1.56 -12.93 5.22
CA THR A 114 2.51 -12.31 4.29
C THR A 114 3.90 -12.93 4.42
N ASP A 115 4.80 -12.60 3.51
CA ASP A 115 6.20 -13.05 3.54
C ASP A 115 6.99 -12.46 4.73
N TYR A 116 6.51 -11.33 5.27
CA TYR A 116 7.16 -10.63 6.38
C TYR A 116 6.15 -10.21 7.47
N PRO A 117 5.48 -11.16 8.12
CA PRO A 117 4.35 -10.89 9.01
C PRO A 117 4.71 -10.01 10.22
N ILE A 118 5.94 -10.06 10.72
CA ILE A 118 6.38 -9.24 11.86
C ILE A 118 6.28 -7.73 11.55
N MET A 119 6.37 -7.35 10.28
CA MET A 119 6.28 -5.95 9.86
C MET A 119 4.86 -5.41 9.98
N TRP A 120 3.86 -6.26 9.78
CA TRP A 120 2.46 -5.85 9.65
C TRP A 120 1.61 -6.26 10.84
N ALA A 121 1.96 -7.38 11.48
CA ALA A 121 1.12 -8.04 12.48
C ALA A 121 0.79 -7.17 13.71
N THR A 122 1.65 -6.20 14.02
CA THR A 122 1.49 -5.33 15.18
C THR A 122 1.03 -3.91 14.84
N LEU A 123 0.88 -3.59 13.54
CA LEU A 123 0.53 -2.25 13.08
C LEU A 123 -0.99 -2.03 13.08
N PRO A 124 -1.52 -1.16 13.93
CA PRO A 124 -2.95 -0.85 13.94
C PRO A 124 -3.40 -0.18 12.64
N GLN A 125 -2.50 0.47 11.91
CA GLN A 125 -2.76 1.19 10.67
C GLN A 125 -3.34 0.28 9.57
N VAL A 126 -2.87 -0.96 9.49
CA VAL A 126 -3.38 -1.97 8.54
C VAL A 126 -4.86 -2.21 8.75
N ARG A 127 -5.27 -2.44 9.99
CA ARG A 127 -6.66 -2.62 10.35
C ARG A 127 -7.48 -1.35 10.14
N GLN A 128 -6.94 -0.21 10.54
CA GLN A 128 -7.59 1.09 10.35
C GLN A 128 -7.84 1.41 8.88
N PHE A 129 -6.93 1.00 7.98
CA PHE A 129 -7.11 1.18 6.54
C PHE A 129 -8.25 0.30 6.01
N LEU A 130 -8.32 -0.98 6.42
CA LEU A 130 -9.42 -1.88 6.07
C LEU A 130 -10.77 -1.32 6.52
N ASP A 131 -10.84 -0.87 7.77
CA ASP A 131 -12.07 -0.30 8.34
C ASP A 131 -12.47 0.99 7.60
N ALA A 132 -11.51 1.87 7.30
CA ALA A 132 -11.77 3.10 6.55
C ALA A 132 -12.29 2.80 5.14
N LEU A 133 -11.73 1.84 4.44
CA LEU A 133 -12.20 1.47 3.10
C LEU A 133 -13.59 0.82 3.15
N ARG A 134 -13.87 0.00 4.15
CA ARG A 134 -15.22 -0.52 4.39
C ARG A 134 -16.24 0.61 4.59
N GLU A 135 -15.91 1.61 5.41
CA GLU A 135 -16.80 2.78 5.62
C GLU A 135 -16.99 3.59 4.34
N VAL A 136 -15.94 3.78 3.55
CA VAL A 136 -16.05 4.38 2.21
C VAL A 136 -17.00 3.59 1.32
N ASN A 137 -16.87 2.28 1.27
CA ASN A 137 -17.71 1.40 0.43
C ASN A 137 -19.18 1.38 0.87
N LYS A 138 -19.49 1.60 2.15
CA LYS A 138 -20.88 1.79 2.62
C LYS A 138 -21.56 3.01 1.99
N THR A 139 -20.79 4.01 1.57
CA THR A 139 -21.30 5.22 0.90
C THR A 139 -21.48 5.06 -0.60
N LEU A 140 -21.05 3.93 -1.18
CA LEU A 140 -21.03 3.68 -2.62
C LEU A 140 -22.08 2.63 -3.02
N PRO A 141 -22.71 2.79 -4.20
CA PRO A 141 -23.48 1.69 -4.80
C PRO A 141 -22.61 0.45 -4.97
N ALA A 142 -23.18 -0.75 -4.84
CA ALA A 142 -22.43 -2.00 -4.90
C ALA A 142 -21.50 -2.12 -6.12
N ALA A 143 -21.98 -1.72 -7.32
CA ALA A 143 -21.20 -1.75 -8.55
C ALA A 143 -20.03 -0.71 -8.60
N LYS A 144 -19.99 0.22 -7.65
CA LYS A 144 -18.95 1.27 -7.56
C LYS A 144 -18.04 1.11 -6.34
N ARG A 145 -18.24 0.06 -5.55
CA ARG A 145 -17.38 -0.20 -4.41
C ARG A 145 -15.94 -0.46 -4.84
N ILE A 146 -15.02 0.06 -4.09
CA ILE A 146 -13.59 -0.06 -4.36
C ILE A 146 -13.09 -1.37 -3.75
N ARG A 147 -12.47 -2.20 -4.56
CA ARG A 147 -11.92 -3.49 -4.12
C ARG A 147 -10.54 -3.29 -3.52
N LEU A 148 -10.23 -3.99 -2.44
CA LEU A 148 -8.86 -4.16 -1.95
C LEU A 148 -8.32 -5.50 -2.43
N VAL A 149 -7.13 -5.47 -3.02
CA VAL A 149 -6.43 -6.66 -3.53
C VAL A 149 -5.14 -6.85 -2.74
N GLY A 150 -4.93 -8.06 -2.24
CA GLY A 150 -3.67 -8.45 -1.63
C GLY A 150 -2.55 -8.43 -2.67
N GLY A 151 -1.48 -7.70 -2.37
CA GLY A 151 -0.32 -7.58 -3.26
C GLY A 151 0.90 -8.35 -2.76
N ASN A 152 0.85 -8.94 -1.56
CA ASN A 152 1.90 -9.82 -1.06
C ASN A 152 1.81 -11.20 -1.73
N ASP A 153 2.78 -12.06 -1.48
CA ASP A 153 2.77 -13.39 -2.09
C ASP A 153 1.60 -14.27 -1.58
N PRO A 154 1.21 -15.29 -2.38
CA PRO A 154 0.05 -16.15 -2.07
C PRO A 154 0.42 -17.33 -1.18
N THR A 155 1.46 -17.26 -0.37
CA THR A 155 1.96 -18.38 0.43
C THR A 155 0.89 -18.94 1.35
N ASP A 156 0.63 -20.24 1.24
CA ASP A 156 -0.17 -20.99 2.21
C ASP A 156 0.74 -21.51 3.33
N TRP A 157 0.87 -20.70 4.36
CA TRP A 157 1.76 -21.01 5.50
C TRP A 157 1.38 -22.29 6.26
N SER A 158 0.18 -22.80 6.10
CA SER A 158 -0.22 -24.09 6.69
C SER A 158 0.52 -25.27 6.05
N LYS A 159 0.96 -25.11 4.81
CA LYS A 159 1.70 -26.13 4.04
C LYS A 159 3.22 -25.98 4.14
N VAL A 160 3.73 -24.87 4.68
CA VAL A 160 5.16 -24.59 4.78
C VAL A 160 5.70 -25.08 6.11
N LYS A 161 6.59 -26.06 6.08
CA LYS A 161 7.26 -26.66 7.26
C LYS A 161 8.75 -26.35 7.27
N VAL A 162 9.38 -26.30 6.10
CA VAL A 162 10.80 -26.02 5.89
C VAL A 162 10.98 -25.00 4.76
N THR A 163 12.17 -24.46 4.59
CA THR A 163 12.45 -23.43 3.56
C THR A 163 12.14 -23.92 2.14
N GLU A 164 12.37 -25.19 1.87
CA GLU A 164 12.13 -25.81 0.56
C GLU A 164 10.65 -25.83 0.16
N ASP A 165 9.75 -25.87 1.13
CA ASP A 165 8.29 -25.79 0.88
C ASP A 165 7.86 -24.43 0.35
N LEU A 166 8.70 -23.41 0.42
CA LEU A 166 8.46 -22.12 -0.20
C LEU A 166 8.68 -22.11 -1.71
N ALA A 167 9.36 -23.13 -2.25
CA ALA A 167 9.72 -23.21 -3.67
C ALA A 167 8.52 -23.06 -4.64
N PRO A 168 7.32 -23.60 -4.37
CA PRO A 168 6.17 -23.44 -5.24
C PRO A 168 5.62 -22.01 -5.29
N TYR A 169 5.93 -21.16 -4.31
CA TYR A 169 5.34 -19.84 -4.21
C TYR A 169 6.24 -18.76 -4.82
N PRO A 170 5.70 -17.79 -5.57
CA PRO A 170 6.47 -16.67 -6.09
C PRO A 170 6.92 -15.75 -4.95
N PHE A 171 8.03 -15.05 -5.17
CA PHE A 171 8.41 -13.95 -4.28
C PHE A 171 7.47 -12.75 -4.50
N LYS A 172 7.19 -11.96 -3.46
CA LYS A 172 6.17 -10.89 -3.48
C LYS A 172 6.30 -9.90 -4.65
N THR A 173 7.52 -9.50 -5.00
CA THR A 173 7.72 -8.56 -6.11
C THR A 173 7.37 -9.18 -7.46
N ASN A 174 7.67 -10.45 -7.66
CA ASN A 174 7.28 -11.20 -8.86
C ASN A 174 5.78 -11.42 -8.92
N PHE A 175 5.18 -11.70 -7.76
CA PHE A 175 3.72 -11.84 -7.67
C PHE A 175 3.02 -10.52 -8.00
N MET A 176 3.43 -9.40 -7.41
CA MET A 176 2.86 -8.08 -7.68
C MET A 176 2.99 -7.70 -9.16
N GLN A 177 4.17 -7.93 -9.75
CA GLN A 177 4.40 -7.69 -11.17
C GLN A 177 3.40 -8.47 -12.03
N HIS A 178 3.26 -9.77 -11.79
CA HIS A 178 2.31 -10.61 -12.51
C HIS A 178 0.88 -10.15 -12.29
N LEU A 179 0.49 -9.84 -11.05
CA LEU A 179 -0.82 -9.31 -10.69
C LEU A 179 -1.16 -8.04 -11.49
N LEU A 180 -0.24 -7.08 -11.56
CA LEU A 180 -0.47 -5.82 -12.27
C LEU A 180 -0.56 -6.04 -13.77
N ILE A 181 0.31 -6.86 -14.36
CA ILE A 181 0.41 -7.08 -15.81
C ILE A 181 -0.70 -8.00 -16.30
N GLU A 182 -0.86 -9.16 -15.68
CA GLU A 182 -1.67 -10.24 -16.23
C GLU A 182 -3.14 -10.18 -15.81
N HIS A 183 -3.43 -9.52 -14.70
CA HIS A 183 -4.79 -9.49 -14.18
C HIS A 183 -5.37 -8.07 -14.19
N ILE A 184 -4.72 -7.11 -13.53
CA ILE A 184 -5.32 -5.80 -13.32
C ILE A 184 -5.28 -4.95 -14.60
N ALA A 185 -4.15 -4.93 -15.31
CA ALA A 185 -4.00 -4.13 -16.54
C ALA A 185 -4.97 -4.54 -17.65
N LYS A 186 -5.40 -5.80 -17.66
CA LYS A 186 -6.32 -6.36 -18.67
C LYS A 186 -7.79 -6.05 -18.41
N ILE A 187 -8.14 -5.52 -17.24
CA ILE A 187 -9.53 -5.15 -16.95
C ILE A 187 -9.84 -3.79 -17.58
N PRO A 188 -10.74 -3.71 -18.56
CA PRO A 188 -11.09 -2.46 -19.24
C PRO A 188 -11.61 -1.41 -18.25
N GLY A 189 -11.07 -0.19 -18.34
CA GLY A 189 -11.50 0.93 -17.51
C GLY A 189 -11.06 0.85 -16.04
N ASN A 190 -10.25 -0.14 -15.67
CA ASN A 190 -9.73 -0.27 -14.31
C ASN A 190 -8.78 0.89 -13.96
N LYS A 191 -8.89 1.40 -12.74
CA LYS A 191 -8.09 2.49 -12.17
C LYS A 191 -7.62 2.06 -10.80
N THR A 192 -6.33 1.78 -10.66
CA THR A 192 -5.77 1.11 -9.49
C THR A 192 -4.80 1.99 -8.73
N LEU A 193 -5.06 2.16 -7.43
CA LEU A 193 -4.07 2.64 -6.48
C LEU A 193 -3.17 1.48 -6.06
N VAL A 194 -1.86 1.64 -6.18
CA VAL A 194 -0.87 0.65 -5.73
C VAL A 194 -0.07 1.25 -4.59
N VAL A 195 -0.10 0.61 -3.42
CA VAL A 195 0.62 1.05 -2.21
C VAL A 195 1.63 0.00 -1.82
N TYR A 196 2.90 0.33 -2.01
CA TYR A 196 4.03 -0.55 -1.72
C TYR A 196 5.16 0.21 -1.06
N GLY A 197 6.08 -0.53 -0.42
CA GLY A 197 7.31 0.07 0.07
C GLY A 197 8.01 0.86 -1.03
N ASP A 198 8.47 2.05 -0.69
CA ASP A 198 9.04 3.02 -1.63
C ASP A 198 10.16 2.43 -2.52
N ALA A 199 10.96 1.51 -1.97
CA ALA A 199 12.01 0.82 -2.72
C ALA A 199 11.48 -0.06 -3.88
N HIS A 200 10.22 -0.48 -3.84
CA HIS A 200 9.63 -1.37 -4.85
C HIS A 200 8.98 -0.64 -6.02
N ILE A 201 8.57 0.62 -5.85
CA ILE A 201 7.79 1.33 -6.87
C ILE A 201 8.60 2.26 -7.77
N ARG A 202 9.86 2.51 -7.47
CA ARG A 202 10.71 3.42 -8.26
C ARG A 202 11.03 2.84 -9.63
N LEU A 203 10.99 3.69 -10.64
CA LEU A 203 11.48 3.33 -11.98
C LEU A 203 13.00 3.18 -11.94
N GLN A 204 13.45 1.95 -11.88
CA GLN A 204 14.84 1.58 -12.14
C GLN A 204 14.83 0.49 -13.20
N ARG A 205 15.66 0.60 -14.22
CA ARG A 205 15.69 -0.36 -15.35
C ARG A 205 15.89 -1.82 -14.95
N SER A 206 16.41 -2.07 -13.74
CA SER A 206 16.65 -3.40 -13.18
C SER A 206 15.61 -3.85 -12.16
N THR A 207 14.58 -3.05 -11.91
CA THR A 207 13.53 -3.38 -10.93
C THR A 207 12.29 -3.97 -11.60
N PHE A 208 11.45 -4.65 -10.80
CA PHE A 208 10.19 -5.16 -11.30
C PHE A 208 9.28 -4.08 -11.94
N MET A 209 9.39 -2.81 -11.50
CA MET A 209 8.66 -1.71 -12.13
C MET A 209 9.10 -1.44 -13.57
N GLY A 210 10.35 -1.69 -13.92
CA GLY A 210 10.80 -1.61 -15.31
C GLY A 210 10.07 -2.61 -16.22
N GLU A 211 9.80 -3.83 -15.75
CA GLU A 211 9.04 -4.82 -16.52
C GLU A 211 7.54 -4.44 -16.59
N VAL A 212 6.96 -3.90 -15.51
CA VAL A 212 5.60 -3.37 -15.53
C VAL A 212 5.49 -2.23 -16.54
N GLU A 213 6.43 -1.28 -16.53
CA GLU A 213 6.46 -0.16 -17.47
C GLU A 213 6.55 -0.62 -18.92
N MET A 214 7.43 -1.57 -19.22
CA MET A 214 7.59 -2.12 -20.58
C MET A 214 6.31 -2.80 -21.08
N THR A 215 5.53 -3.40 -20.19
CA THR A 215 4.35 -4.18 -20.56
C THR A 215 3.08 -3.34 -20.62
N VAL A 216 2.81 -2.52 -19.59
CA VAL A 216 1.58 -1.72 -19.54
C VAL A 216 1.74 -0.35 -20.21
N GLY A 217 2.97 0.08 -20.44
CA GLY A 217 3.31 1.36 -21.04
C GLY A 217 3.43 2.49 -20.01
N ARG A 218 4.45 3.34 -20.18
CA ARG A 218 4.77 4.46 -19.27
C ARG A 218 3.60 5.41 -19.06
N ALA A 219 2.83 5.68 -20.11
CA ALA A 219 1.68 6.58 -20.06
C ALA A 219 0.54 6.09 -19.15
N ASN A 220 0.53 4.81 -18.79
CA ASN A 220 -0.46 4.23 -17.90
C ASN A 220 -0.06 4.29 -16.41
N LEU A 221 1.18 4.70 -16.11
CA LEU A 221 1.73 4.72 -14.75
C LEU A 221 1.94 6.16 -14.27
N TYR A 222 1.55 6.44 -13.04
CA TYR A 222 1.90 7.65 -12.31
C TYR A 222 2.51 7.28 -10.96
N ILE A 223 3.81 7.51 -10.79
CA ILE A 223 4.58 7.06 -9.64
C ILE A 223 4.83 8.23 -8.70
N VAL A 224 4.49 8.05 -7.44
CA VAL A 224 4.57 9.08 -6.38
C VAL A 224 5.50 8.62 -5.28
N GLY A 225 6.57 9.38 -5.08
CA GLY A 225 7.47 9.20 -3.94
C GLY A 225 6.98 9.93 -2.71
N ARG A 226 7.38 9.45 -1.53
CA ARG A 226 7.21 10.14 -0.24
C ARG A 226 8.47 10.94 0.06
N ILE A 227 8.33 12.22 0.38
CA ILE A 227 9.43 13.04 0.92
C ILE A 227 9.22 13.20 2.42
N GLY A 228 10.17 12.70 3.21
CA GLY A 228 10.15 12.79 4.66
C GLY A 228 10.65 14.13 5.19
N GLU A 229 11.68 14.69 4.54
CA GLU A 229 12.28 15.94 4.95
C GLU A 229 12.65 16.80 3.73
N LEU A 230 12.34 18.10 3.81
CA LEU A 230 12.70 19.06 2.78
C LEU A 230 14.06 19.65 3.10
N ARG A 231 14.97 19.64 2.13
CA ARG A 231 16.23 20.38 2.20
C ARG A 231 15.99 21.88 2.10
N PRO A 232 16.96 22.71 2.52
CA PRO A 232 16.83 24.17 2.47
C PRO A 232 16.49 24.72 1.07
N ASP A 233 17.10 24.18 0.01
CA ASP A 233 16.87 24.56 -1.39
C ASP A 233 15.46 24.17 -1.88
N GLU A 234 14.96 22.99 -1.49
CA GLU A 234 13.60 22.53 -1.79
C GLU A 234 12.56 23.38 -1.06
N ARG A 235 12.84 23.72 0.20
CA ARG A 235 11.98 24.59 1.02
C ARG A 235 11.92 26.00 0.43
N ALA A 236 13.07 26.56 0.02
CA ALA A 236 13.14 27.86 -0.63
C ALA A 236 12.37 27.89 -1.95
N TYR A 237 12.49 26.83 -2.77
CA TYR A 237 11.74 26.69 -4.02
C TYR A 237 10.22 26.68 -3.78
N LEU A 238 9.76 25.83 -2.84
CA LEU A 238 8.33 25.74 -2.53
C LEU A 238 7.76 27.08 -2.05
N THR A 239 8.52 27.78 -1.20
CA THR A 239 8.12 29.10 -0.72
C THR A 239 8.04 30.11 -1.87
N ALA A 240 8.99 30.11 -2.78
CA ALA A 240 8.99 30.97 -3.97
C ALA A 240 7.83 30.66 -4.93
N ALA A 241 7.41 29.40 -5.00
CA ALA A 241 6.24 28.96 -5.77
C ALA A 241 4.89 29.23 -5.06
N GLY A 242 4.90 29.90 -3.91
CA GLY A 242 3.69 30.21 -3.11
C GLY A 242 3.18 29.05 -2.27
N GLY A 243 3.94 27.97 -2.15
CA GLY A 243 3.65 26.85 -1.27
C GLY A 243 4.07 27.12 0.17
N ASP A 244 3.43 26.43 1.11
CA ASP A 244 3.81 26.44 2.53
C ASP A 244 4.60 25.17 2.87
N PRO A 245 5.93 25.26 3.05
CA PRO A 245 6.77 24.09 3.32
C PRO A 245 6.52 23.44 4.70
N ASN A 246 5.59 24.00 5.49
CA ASN A 246 5.20 23.44 6.78
C ASN A 246 3.88 22.65 6.69
N LYS A 247 3.22 22.65 5.53
CA LYS A 247 1.95 21.95 5.31
C LYS A 247 2.10 20.78 4.34
N PRO A 248 1.27 19.75 4.45
CA PRO A 248 1.17 18.71 3.43
C PRO A 248 0.89 19.30 2.03
N PHE A 249 1.57 18.77 1.03
CA PHE A 249 1.33 19.11 -0.37
C PHE A 249 1.64 17.94 -1.29
N PHE A 250 1.08 18.00 -2.50
CA PHE A 250 1.45 17.14 -3.61
C PHE A 250 1.97 18.02 -4.75
N VAL A 251 3.02 17.56 -5.42
CA VAL A 251 3.59 18.27 -6.57
C VAL A 251 4.02 17.27 -7.65
N ASP A 252 3.83 17.65 -8.91
CA ASP A 252 4.38 16.94 -10.06
C ASP A 252 5.91 17.14 -10.11
N ALA A 253 6.66 16.06 -10.26
CA ALA A 253 8.13 16.11 -10.27
C ALA A 253 8.69 16.95 -11.41
N ARG A 254 7.95 17.10 -12.52
CA ARG A 254 8.34 17.96 -13.65
C ARG A 254 8.26 19.45 -13.35
N GLN A 255 7.48 19.83 -12.32
CA GLN A 255 7.39 21.21 -11.85
C GLN A 255 8.57 21.58 -10.93
N PHE A 256 9.30 20.58 -10.45
CA PHE A 256 10.51 20.80 -9.66
C PHE A 256 11.67 21.19 -10.56
N PRO A 257 12.55 22.09 -10.10
CA PRO A 257 13.74 22.44 -10.85
C PRO A 257 14.56 21.19 -11.20
N THR A 258 14.90 21.06 -12.47
CA THR A 258 15.63 19.89 -13.01
C THR A 258 17.03 19.71 -12.44
N ASN A 259 17.57 20.75 -11.81
CA ASN A 259 18.88 20.78 -11.19
C ASN A 259 18.87 20.47 -9.68
N LEU A 260 17.69 20.27 -9.07
CA LEU A 260 17.63 19.82 -7.69
C LEU A 260 18.10 18.36 -7.64
N PRO A 261 19.14 18.05 -6.87
CA PRO A 261 19.53 16.67 -6.66
C PRO A 261 18.40 15.94 -5.94
N TRP A 262 18.39 14.64 -6.06
CA TRP A 262 17.41 13.75 -5.43
C TRP A 262 17.21 14.10 -3.94
N PRO A 263 15.97 14.17 -3.42
CA PRO A 263 15.72 14.44 -2.01
C PRO A 263 16.47 13.43 -1.13
N GLY A 264 17.20 13.92 -0.12
CA GLY A 264 18.12 13.12 0.67
C GLY A 264 17.48 11.96 1.47
N SER A 265 16.15 12.01 1.69
CA SER A 265 15.38 10.93 2.31
C SER A 265 15.16 9.73 1.36
N LEU A 266 15.27 9.95 0.06
CA LEU A 266 15.21 8.89 -0.93
C LEU A 266 16.65 8.35 -1.11
N LYS A 267 17.08 7.43 -0.26
CA LYS A 267 18.36 6.72 -0.38
C LYS A 267 18.33 5.86 -1.66
N VAL A 268 18.60 6.47 -2.78
CA VAL A 268 18.86 5.76 -4.03
C VAL A 268 20.37 5.62 -4.15
N ASN A 269 20.87 4.41 -4.28
CA ASN A 269 22.21 4.17 -4.80
C ASN A 269 22.19 4.56 -6.29
N LEU A 270 22.32 5.85 -6.55
CA LEU A 270 22.43 6.37 -7.90
C LEU A 270 23.88 6.12 -8.33
N GLU A 271 24.08 5.14 -9.17
CA GLU A 271 25.33 4.97 -9.91
C GLU A 271 25.56 6.15 -10.89
N GLU A 272 24.52 6.92 -11.20
CA GLU A 272 24.56 8.09 -12.08
C GLU A 272 24.41 9.39 -11.29
N LYS A 273 25.50 10.17 -11.22
CA LYS A 273 25.53 11.51 -10.61
C LYS A 273 24.63 12.55 -11.30
N SER A 274 24.02 12.21 -12.44
CA SER A 274 23.21 13.09 -13.29
C SER A 274 21.71 12.79 -13.26
N ALA A 275 21.26 11.81 -12.47
CA ALA A 275 19.86 11.41 -12.44
C ALA A 275 18.96 12.49 -11.84
N ARG A 276 17.88 12.79 -12.54
CA ARG A 276 16.86 13.75 -12.10
C ARG A 276 15.73 13.03 -11.38
N LEU A 277 15.09 13.70 -10.44
CA LEU A 277 13.92 13.15 -9.72
C LEU A 277 12.84 12.64 -10.70
N ALA A 278 12.55 13.42 -11.74
CA ALA A 278 11.55 13.08 -12.76
C ALA A 278 11.90 11.83 -13.61
N ASP A 279 13.12 11.33 -13.55
CA ASP A 279 13.52 10.10 -14.24
C ASP A 279 13.03 8.84 -13.50
N TYR A 280 12.67 8.96 -12.22
CA TYR A 280 12.29 7.83 -11.35
C TYR A 280 10.87 7.89 -10.81
N ILE A 281 10.33 9.09 -10.63
CA ILE A 281 8.97 9.32 -10.14
C ILE A 281 8.30 10.45 -10.94
N ASP A 282 6.98 10.46 -10.96
CA ASP A 282 6.18 11.49 -11.65
C ASP A 282 5.77 12.62 -10.73
N GLY A 283 5.67 12.34 -9.45
CA GLY A 283 5.30 13.32 -8.44
C GLY A 283 5.78 12.89 -7.06
N PHE A 284 5.59 13.77 -6.10
CA PHE A 284 5.83 13.42 -4.71
C PHE A 284 4.82 14.05 -3.76
N VAL A 285 4.63 13.38 -2.64
CA VAL A 285 3.83 13.87 -1.53
C VAL A 285 4.75 14.20 -0.35
N TYR A 286 4.59 15.39 0.20
CA TYR A 286 5.22 15.82 1.44
C TYR A 286 4.15 15.91 2.53
N LEU A 287 4.39 15.27 3.64
CA LEU A 287 3.46 15.21 4.78
C LEU A 287 4.10 15.74 6.08
N GLY A 288 5.21 16.44 5.95
CA GLY A 288 6.11 16.80 7.04
C GLY A 288 7.18 15.73 7.26
N PRO A 289 8.12 15.93 8.21
CA PRO A 289 9.14 14.96 8.57
C PRO A 289 8.52 13.59 8.87
N GLU A 290 9.23 12.53 8.50
CA GLU A 290 8.82 11.17 8.91
C GLU A 290 8.69 11.12 10.43
N GLN A 291 7.67 10.44 10.90
CA GLN A 291 7.53 10.13 12.31
C GLN A 291 8.00 8.69 12.50
N ASP A 292 8.77 8.48 13.55
CA ASP A 292 9.09 7.13 14.00
C ASP A 292 7.79 6.35 14.16
N ARG A 293 7.89 5.04 13.92
CA ARG A 293 6.74 4.14 14.07
C ARG A 293 6.09 4.38 15.42
N ASP A 294 4.87 4.87 15.38
CA ASP A 294 4.06 4.89 16.58
C ASP A 294 3.55 3.46 16.85
N LEU A 295 4.24 2.77 17.75
CA LEU A 295 3.81 1.47 18.26
C LEU A 295 2.79 1.62 19.39
N THR A 296 2.41 2.84 19.76
CA THR A 296 1.32 3.11 20.71
C THR A 296 0.03 2.56 20.13
N GLY A 297 -0.57 1.60 20.82
CA GLY A 297 -1.76 0.88 20.33
C GLY A 297 -1.44 -0.30 19.40
N SER A 298 -0.18 -0.76 19.36
CA SER A 298 0.15 -2.02 18.71
C SER A 298 -0.79 -3.13 19.17
N ILE A 299 -1.27 -3.92 18.23
CA ILE A 299 -2.15 -5.06 18.52
C ILE A 299 -1.28 -6.14 19.17
N PRO A 300 -1.53 -6.50 20.44
CA PRO A 300 -0.73 -7.54 21.09
C PRO A 300 -0.99 -8.89 20.41
N LEU A 301 0.09 -9.55 20.04
CA LEU A 301 0.00 -10.91 19.50
C LEU A 301 -0.33 -11.91 20.60
N SER A 302 -1.24 -12.82 20.31
CA SER A 302 -1.49 -13.99 21.15
C SER A 302 -0.25 -14.91 21.22
N GLU A 303 -0.15 -15.76 22.23
CA GLU A 303 0.95 -16.70 22.33
C GLU A 303 1.03 -17.64 21.12
N ALA A 304 -0.10 -18.08 20.57
CA ALA A 304 -0.15 -18.87 19.35
C ALA A 304 0.43 -18.11 18.14
N GLN A 305 0.11 -16.82 18.00
CA GLN A 305 0.68 -15.98 16.95
C GLN A 305 2.18 -15.75 17.12
N LYS A 306 2.66 -15.56 18.36
CA LYS A 306 4.11 -15.45 18.63
C LYS A 306 4.86 -16.73 18.28
N GLN A 307 4.31 -17.89 18.64
CA GLN A 307 4.88 -19.20 18.29
C GLN A 307 4.91 -19.39 16.77
N GLU A 308 3.83 -19.05 16.07
CA GLU A 308 3.78 -19.13 14.62
C GLU A 308 4.79 -18.17 13.95
N LEU A 309 4.94 -16.93 14.44
CA LEU A 309 5.98 -16.02 13.98
C LEU A 309 7.39 -16.60 14.18
N ALA A 310 7.65 -17.16 15.35
CA ALA A 310 8.95 -17.80 15.62
C ALA A 310 9.21 -18.97 14.65
N ARG A 311 8.20 -19.79 14.37
CA ARG A 311 8.25 -20.86 13.38
C ARG A 311 8.58 -20.33 11.99
N ARG A 312 7.86 -19.30 11.51
CA ARG A 312 8.08 -18.69 10.18
C ARG A 312 9.46 -18.04 10.08
N ASN A 313 9.90 -17.36 11.13
CA ASN A 313 11.24 -16.79 11.20
C ASN A 313 12.34 -17.86 11.13
N SER A 314 12.13 -19.02 11.74
CA SER A 314 13.10 -20.13 11.64
C SER A 314 13.19 -20.69 10.22
N ILE A 315 12.06 -20.76 9.51
CA ILE A 315 11.99 -21.18 8.10
C ILE A 315 12.67 -20.15 7.19
N ASN A 316 12.45 -18.87 7.44
CA ASN A 316 13.05 -17.76 6.70
C ASN A 316 14.40 -17.30 7.25
N SER A 317 15.06 -18.09 8.09
CA SER A 317 16.34 -17.73 8.72
C SER A 317 17.48 -17.46 7.73
N ASP A 318 17.37 -18.01 6.50
CA ASP A 318 18.21 -17.65 5.34
C ASP A 318 17.33 -17.00 4.24
N PRO A 319 17.16 -15.66 4.25
CA PRO A 319 16.37 -14.97 3.26
C PRO A 319 16.88 -15.17 1.82
N GLN A 320 18.19 -15.30 1.64
CA GLN A 320 18.77 -15.51 0.30
C GLN A 320 18.45 -16.90 -0.23
N ARG A 321 18.44 -17.92 0.62
CA ARG A 321 18.04 -19.30 0.25
C ARG A 321 16.56 -19.33 -0.12
N SER A 322 15.71 -18.75 0.73
CA SER A 322 14.27 -18.63 0.45
C SER A 322 14.00 -17.92 -0.87
N MET A 323 14.64 -16.77 -1.08
CA MET A 323 14.48 -15.99 -2.32
C MET A 323 14.95 -16.80 -3.54
N ARG A 324 16.11 -17.44 -3.49
CA ARG A 324 16.61 -18.28 -4.60
C ARG A 324 15.68 -19.46 -4.91
N ALA A 325 15.16 -20.13 -3.90
CA ALA A 325 14.22 -21.23 -4.09
C ALA A 325 12.96 -20.75 -4.84
N ARG A 326 12.38 -19.63 -4.43
CA ARG A 326 11.19 -19.03 -5.05
C ARG A 326 11.43 -18.54 -6.48
N PHE A 327 12.62 -18.00 -6.78
CA PHE A 327 12.97 -17.55 -8.14
C PHE A 327 13.08 -18.69 -9.14
N GLN A 328 13.55 -19.86 -8.74
CA GLN A 328 13.69 -21.02 -9.61
C GLN A 328 12.35 -21.55 -10.14
N HIS A 329 11.26 -21.33 -9.40
CA HIS A 329 9.92 -21.84 -9.72
C HIS A 329 8.90 -20.75 -10.09
N ARG A 330 9.36 -19.53 -10.34
CA ARG A 330 8.53 -18.35 -10.61
C ARG A 330 7.36 -18.63 -11.56
N ASP A 331 7.64 -19.23 -12.73
CA ASP A 331 6.62 -19.41 -13.76
C ASP A 331 5.72 -20.65 -13.53
N GLN A 332 6.12 -21.57 -12.67
CA GLN A 332 5.32 -22.78 -12.40
C GLN A 332 4.08 -22.46 -11.60
N TRP A 333 4.18 -21.59 -10.60
CA TRP A 333 3.03 -21.20 -9.78
C TRP A 333 1.94 -20.55 -10.63
N PHE A 334 2.28 -19.58 -11.46
CA PHE A 334 1.32 -18.86 -12.30
C PHE A 334 0.66 -19.78 -13.34
N ARG A 335 1.40 -20.75 -13.88
CA ARG A 335 0.82 -21.76 -14.79
C ARG A 335 -0.15 -22.71 -14.08
N ALA A 336 0.14 -23.05 -12.83
CA ALA A 336 -0.71 -23.93 -12.04
C ALA A 336 -1.96 -23.22 -11.48
N HIS A 337 -1.91 -21.88 -11.37
CA HIS A 337 -2.91 -21.07 -10.70
C HIS A 337 -3.38 -19.87 -11.57
N PRO A 338 -3.81 -20.11 -12.83
CA PRO A 338 -4.15 -19.04 -13.76
C PRO A 338 -5.34 -18.18 -13.31
N ASN A 339 -6.15 -18.67 -12.37
CA ASN A 339 -7.36 -18.02 -11.87
C ASN A 339 -7.28 -17.63 -10.38
N ASP A 340 -6.13 -17.80 -9.73
CA ASP A 340 -6.02 -17.61 -8.28
C ASP A 340 -5.91 -16.12 -7.85
N VAL A 341 -5.79 -15.20 -8.80
CA VAL A 341 -6.24 -13.83 -8.55
C VAL A 341 -7.74 -13.83 -8.81
N PRO A 342 -8.57 -13.85 -7.77
CA PRO A 342 -10.00 -14.00 -7.96
C PRO A 342 -10.49 -12.89 -8.88
N ALA A 343 -11.25 -13.26 -9.92
CA ALA A 343 -12.01 -12.29 -10.68
C ALA A 343 -12.83 -11.44 -9.71
N ARG A 344 -13.07 -10.19 -10.08
CA ARG A 344 -13.97 -9.34 -9.30
C ARG A 344 -15.32 -10.07 -9.20
N PRO A 345 -15.84 -10.31 -7.97
CA PRO A 345 -17.12 -11.02 -7.80
C PRO A 345 -18.27 -10.24 -8.44
#